data_08e427494d3cc9fc9e3a823a57dec205
#
_entry.id   08e427494d3cc9fc9e3a823a57dec205
#
_cell.length_a   1.000
_cell.length_b   1.000
_cell.length_c   1.000
_cell.angle_alpha   90.00
_cell.angle_beta   90.00
_cell.angle_gamma   90.00
#
_symmetry.space_group_name_H-M   'P 1'
#
loop_
_entity.id
_entity.type
_entity.pdbx_description
1 polymer ?
#
loop_
_entity_poly.entity_id
_entity_poly.type
_entity_poly.pdbx_seq_one_letter_code
_entity_poly.pdbx_strand_id
1 'polypeptide(L)'
;MCIRDRIIRLCLAHKDIAWKSVEAPVITPKPDLSVLTGGYERIPVMQIGADIYCDTDIITAALEAHTPEPSLYPAPLGSAGKMIALWAANSWFMNSAGAALGANPDIVPEEFWEDRGRRFGMKRETFLPAVPHMQAQFHGAAQLLKDALADGRPYIAGDAPGHADFALLVNIRFVQFAGILPNIFGDAVADWHDRLGAIGEGDREAWTADAAIDHARATAPVGGHSVADGKGFEAGQTVSVKTESPDPAKVTGTLVGLDDRTIVLAREHERCGEVHVHFPRLGQILTPA
;
A
#
# COMPACT_ATOMS: atom_id res chain seq x y z
N MET A 1 0.50 -6.94 12.22
CA MET A 1 0.77 -7.18 10.79
C MET A 1 -0.14 -6.26 9.97
N CYS A 2 0.41 -5.49 9.04
CA CYS A 2 -0.40 -4.71 8.11
C CYS A 2 -0.83 -5.64 6.96
N ILE A 3 -2.09 -5.65 6.57
CA ILE A 3 -2.55 -6.53 5.49
C ILE A 3 -2.21 -5.99 4.09
N ARG A 4 -2.04 -4.66 3.96
CA ARG A 4 -1.72 -4.01 2.67
C ARG A 4 -0.30 -4.25 2.19
N ASP A 5 0.66 -4.50 3.09
CA ASP A 5 2.04 -4.83 2.72
C ASP A 5 2.12 -6.12 1.90
N ARG A 6 1.14 -7.01 2.04
CA ARG A 6 1.05 -8.25 1.25
C ARG A 6 0.89 -8.01 -0.24
N ILE A 7 0.31 -6.88 -0.67
CA ILE A 7 0.27 -6.50 -2.09
C ILE A 7 1.70 -6.38 -2.61
N ILE A 8 2.55 -5.65 -1.90
CA ILE A 8 3.93 -5.41 -2.33
C ILE A 8 4.77 -6.68 -2.24
N ARG A 9 4.58 -7.52 -1.23
CA ARG A 9 5.26 -8.82 -1.13
C ARG A 9 4.94 -9.71 -2.34
N LEU A 10 3.68 -9.75 -2.77
CA LEU A 10 3.28 -10.47 -3.99
C LEU A 10 3.87 -9.85 -5.26
N CYS A 11 3.95 -8.51 -5.35
CA CYS A 11 4.61 -7.84 -6.47
C CYS A 11 6.11 -8.19 -6.54
N LEU A 12 6.80 -8.18 -5.41
CA LEU A 12 8.22 -8.55 -5.32
C LEU A 12 8.45 -10.01 -5.71
N ALA A 13 7.63 -10.92 -5.17
CA ALA A 13 7.70 -12.35 -5.50
C ALA A 13 7.37 -12.60 -6.98
N HIS A 14 6.35 -11.96 -7.54
CA HIS A 14 5.97 -12.08 -8.95
C HIS A 14 7.09 -11.61 -9.90
N LYS A 15 7.82 -10.58 -9.50
CA LYS A 15 8.96 -10.03 -10.26
C LYS A 15 10.28 -10.72 -9.98
N ASP A 16 10.30 -11.73 -9.12
CA ASP A 16 11.51 -12.44 -8.67
C ASP A 16 12.59 -11.48 -8.12
N ILE A 17 12.16 -10.47 -7.37
CA ILE A 17 13.05 -9.49 -6.75
C ILE A 17 13.37 -9.94 -5.32
N ALA A 18 14.65 -10.16 -5.03
CA ALA A 18 15.14 -10.36 -3.67
C ALA A 18 14.98 -9.07 -2.84
N TRP A 19 14.50 -9.19 -1.61
CA TRP A 19 14.19 -8.02 -0.80
C TRP A 19 14.43 -8.22 0.69
N LYS A 20 14.62 -7.11 1.39
CA LYS A 20 14.85 -7.08 2.83
C LYS A 20 13.62 -6.54 3.56
N SER A 21 13.19 -7.27 4.59
CA SER A 21 12.00 -6.97 5.38
C SER A 21 12.37 -6.37 6.72
N VAL A 22 11.92 -5.13 6.95
CA VAL A 22 12.04 -4.47 8.25
C VAL A 22 10.67 -4.48 8.94
N GLU A 23 10.63 -5.01 10.16
CA GLU A 23 9.41 -5.00 10.96
C GLU A 23 9.16 -3.60 11.54
N ALA A 24 7.93 -3.15 11.45
CA ALA A 24 7.49 -1.88 12.02
C ALA A 24 6.29 -2.09 12.98
N PRO A 25 6.14 -1.29 14.03
CA PRO A 25 5.00 -1.37 14.93
C PRO A 25 3.66 -1.30 14.20
N VAL A 26 2.66 -2.06 14.67
CA VAL A 26 1.30 -2.05 14.10
C VAL A 26 0.60 -0.73 14.39
N ILE A 27 0.83 -0.17 15.57
CA ILE A 27 0.28 1.12 16.03
C ILE A 27 1.37 2.19 16.04
N THR A 28 0.97 3.45 16.05
CA THR A 28 1.89 4.59 16.15
C THR A 28 2.27 4.87 17.61
N PRO A 29 3.46 5.46 17.86
CA PRO A 29 4.43 6.00 16.91
C PRO A 29 5.32 4.92 16.28
N LYS A 30 5.92 5.27 15.10
CA LYS A 30 6.89 4.43 14.39
C LYS A 30 8.18 5.23 14.19
N PRO A 31 8.98 5.41 15.25
CA PRO A 31 10.09 6.37 15.27
C PRO A 31 11.13 6.10 14.18
N ASP A 32 11.56 4.85 13.99
CA ASP A 32 12.57 4.52 12.99
C ASP A 32 12.06 4.70 11.55
N LEU A 33 10.79 4.37 11.30
CA LEU A 33 10.17 4.65 10.01
C LEU A 33 10.09 6.16 9.74
N SER A 34 9.78 6.96 10.77
CA SER A 34 9.69 8.41 10.67
C SER A 34 11.03 9.07 10.37
N VAL A 35 12.16 8.47 10.74
CA VAL A 35 13.51 8.93 10.33
C VAL A 35 13.59 8.99 8.81
N LEU A 36 13.22 7.92 8.12
CA LEU A 36 13.29 7.81 6.66
C LEU A 36 12.20 8.62 5.96
N THR A 37 10.97 8.57 6.47
CA THR A 37 9.79 9.13 5.77
C THR A 37 9.48 10.58 6.12
N GLY A 38 9.95 11.07 7.28
CA GLY A 38 9.59 12.40 7.79
C GLY A 38 8.22 12.50 8.44
N GLY A 39 7.68 11.37 8.91
CA GLY A 39 6.41 11.33 9.62
C GLY A 39 5.28 10.60 8.89
N TYR A 40 5.52 10.07 7.68
CA TYR A 40 4.58 9.14 7.08
C TYR A 40 4.69 7.78 7.78
N GLU A 41 3.68 7.40 8.53
CA GLU A 41 3.68 6.20 9.38
C GLU A 41 2.73 5.09 8.88
N ARG A 42 2.28 5.17 7.62
CA ARG A 42 1.51 4.08 7.00
C ARG A 42 2.45 3.03 6.42
N ILE A 43 1.94 1.82 6.26
CA ILE A 43 2.64 0.68 5.67
C ILE A 43 1.79 0.17 4.50
N PRO A 44 2.42 -0.20 3.38
CA PRO A 44 3.87 -0.38 3.16
C PRO A 44 4.62 0.93 2.88
N VAL A 45 5.93 0.88 3.14
CA VAL A 45 6.94 1.80 2.66
C VAL A 45 8.05 0.96 2.05
N MET A 46 8.59 1.35 0.91
CA MET A 46 9.72 0.69 0.25
C MET A 46 10.91 1.64 0.20
N GLN A 47 12.11 1.08 0.31
CA GLN A 47 13.37 1.80 0.21
C GLN A 47 14.22 1.21 -0.91
N ILE A 48 14.80 2.07 -1.74
CA ILE A 48 15.85 1.73 -2.70
C ILE A 48 16.98 2.75 -2.50
N GLY A 49 18.07 2.34 -1.85
CA GLY A 49 19.13 3.28 -1.47
C GLY A 49 18.60 4.36 -0.52
N ALA A 50 18.73 5.64 -0.89
CA ALA A 50 18.20 6.79 -0.18
C ALA A 50 16.84 7.28 -0.72
N ASP A 51 16.22 6.56 -1.64
CA ASP A 51 14.88 6.83 -2.17
C ASP A 51 13.83 6.05 -1.38
N ILE A 52 12.85 6.75 -0.81
CA ILE A 52 11.83 6.23 0.09
C ILE A 52 10.45 6.39 -0.56
N TYR A 53 9.79 5.29 -0.86
CA TYR A 53 8.51 5.26 -1.56
C TYR A 53 7.36 5.01 -0.58
N CYS A 54 6.48 5.99 -0.45
CA CYS A 54 5.37 6.02 0.51
C CYS A 54 4.03 5.85 -0.21
N ASP A 55 3.37 4.75 0.00
CA ASP A 55 2.11 4.27 -0.59
C ASP A 55 2.31 3.18 -1.65
N THR A 56 1.33 2.27 -1.70
CA THR A 56 1.34 1.11 -2.60
C THR A 56 1.45 1.53 -4.07
N ASP A 57 0.80 2.62 -4.47
CA ASP A 57 0.76 3.07 -5.86
C ASP A 57 2.14 3.52 -6.37
N ILE A 58 2.86 4.32 -5.59
CA ILE A 58 4.20 4.75 -5.98
C ILE A 58 5.21 3.59 -5.89
N ILE A 59 5.03 2.67 -4.93
CA ILE A 59 5.87 1.47 -4.82
C ILE A 59 5.72 0.60 -6.05
N THR A 60 4.50 0.30 -6.50
CA THR A 60 4.28 -0.51 -7.70
C THR A 60 4.83 0.16 -8.95
N ALA A 61 4.74 1.49 -9.07
CA ALA A 61 5.35 2.24 -10.16
C ALA A 61 6.89 2.12 -10.15
N ALA A 62 7.51 2.21 -8.98
CA ALA A 62 8.95 2.05 -8.83
C ALA A 62 9.42 0.62 -9.16
N LEU A 63 8.68 -0.41 -8.73
CA LEU A 63 8.96 -1.81 -9.07
C LEU A 63 8.84 -2.07 -10.57
N GLU A 64 7.83 -1.49 -11.23
CA GLU A 64 7.64 -1.60 -12.67
C GLU A 64 8.78 -0.94 -13.46
N ALA A 65 9.26 0.21 -12.99
CA ALA A 65 10.40 0.89 -13.59
C ALA A 65 11.72 0.15 -13.34
N HIS A 66 11.91 -0.46 -12.17
CA HIS A 66 13.11 -1.20 -11.80
C HIS A 66 13.23 -2.54 -12.54
N THR A 67 12.13 -3.28 -12.63
CA THR A 67 12.06 -4.60 -13.28
C THR A 67 10.78 -4.65 -14.11
N PRO A 68 10.80 -4.23 -15.39
CA PRO A 68 9.58 -4.14 -16.20
C PRO A 68 8.87 -5.50 -16.39
N GLU A 69 9.61 -6.58 -16.49
CA GLU A 69 9.07 -7.92 -16.71
C GLU A 69 9.35 -8.87 -15.53
N PRO A 70 8.37 -9.73 -15.16
CA PRO A 70 6.98 -9.74 -15.65
C PRO A 70 6.20 -8.49 -15.19
N SER A 71 5.37 -7.94 -16.08
CA SER A 71 4.63 -6.72 -15.80
C SER A 71 3.57 -6.92 -14.70
N LEU A 72 3.40 -5.91 -13.83
CA LEU A 72 2.28 -5.82 -12.88
C LEU A 72 0.96 -5.43 -13.57
N TYR A 73 1.03 -5.07 -14.85
CA TYR A 73 -0.11 -4.63 -15.67
C TYR A 73 -0.17 -5.39 -16.99
N PRO A 74 -0.29 -6.77 -16.95
CA PRO A 74 -0.29 -7.57 -18.15
C PRO A 74 -1.52 -7.30 -19.03
N ALA A 75 -1.37 -7.57 -20.34
CA ALA A 75 -2.49 -7.59 -21.25
C ALA A 75 -3.43 -8.78 -20.90
N PRO A 76 -4.75 -8.70 -21.21
CA PRO A 76 -5.41 -7.60 -21.92
C PRO A 76 -5.78 -6.40 -21.03
N LEU A 77 -5.71 -6.53 -19.70
CA LEU A 77 -6.21 -5.52 -18.77
C LEU A 77 -5.32 -4.25 -18.77
N GLY A 78 -3.99 -4.42 -18.84
CA GLY A 78 -3.05 -3.30 -18.87
C GLY A 78 -3.25 -2.32 -17.71
N SER A 79 -3.13 -1.03 -17.99
CA SER A 79 -3.27 0.04 -16.99
C SER A 79 -4.65 0.12 -16.31
N ALA A 80 -5.71 -0.49 -16.88
CA ALA A 80 -6.99 -0.58 -16.20
C ALA A 80 -6.90 -1.40 -14.90
N GLY A 81 -5.95 -2.33 -14.81
CA GLY A 81 -5.64 -3.06 -13.59
C GLY A 81 -5.26 -2.17 -12.41
N LYS A 82 -4.64 -1.01 -12.66
CA LYS A 82 -4.35 -0.01 -11.64
C LYS A 82 -5.62 0.60 -11.05
N MET A 83 -6.63 0.87 -11.88
CA MET A 83 -7.92 1.42 -11.41
C MET A 83 -8.64 0.42 -10.51
N ILE A 84 -8.63 -0.87 -10.87
CA ILE A 84 -9.18 -1.96 -10.03
C ILE A 84 -8.42 -2.06 -8.72
N ALA A 85 -7.09 -2.02 -8.75
CA ALA A 85 -6.25 -2.09 -7.55
C ALA A 85 -6.52 -0.91 -6.59
N LEU A 86 -6.66 0.31 -7.12
CA LEU A 86 -7.00 1.50 -6.31
C LEU A 86 -8.39 1.38 -5.67
N TRP A 87 -9.39 0.88 -6.41
CA TRP A 87 -10.72 0.60 -5.86
C TRP A 87 -10.65 -0.47 -4.74
N ALA A 88 -9.94 -1.56 -4.97
CA ALA A 88 -9.80 -2.65 -4.02
C ALA A 88 -9.07 -2.20 -2.74
N ALA A 89 -8.01 -1.39 -2.87
CA ALA A 89 -7.21 -0.90 -1.75
C ALA A 89 -7.88 0.20 -0.93
N ASN A 90 -8.92 0.86 -1.46
CA ASN A 90 -9.63 1.96 -0.80
C ASN A 90 -11.07 1.55 -0.45
N SER A 91 -11.97 1.53 -1.42
CA SER A 91 -13.40 1.35 -1.18
C SER A 91 -13.74 -0.04 -0.65
N TRP A 92 -13.18 -1.10 -1.23
CA TRP A 92 -13.45 -2.46 -0.75
C TRP A 92 -12.72 -2.77 0.56
N PHE A 93 -11.51 -2.25 0.74
CA PHE A 93 -10.69 -2.52 1.92
C PHE A 93 -11.39 -2.16 3.25
N MET A 94 -12.09 -1.03 3.32
CA MET A 94 -12.82 -0.64 4.53
C MET A 94 -13.96 -1.61 4.85
N ASN A 95 -14.64 -2.11 3.82
CA ASN A 95 -15.70 -3.11 3.98
C ASN A 95 -15.13 -4.47 4.42
N SER A 96 -13.95 -4.83 3.89
CA SER A 96 -13.23 -6.04 4.32
C SER A 96 -12.78 -5.94 5.78
N ALA A 97 -12.32 -4.75 6.21
CA ALA A 97 -12.00 -4.50 7.61
C ALA A 97 -13.25 -4.65 8.51
N GLY A 98 -14.40 -4.12 8.05
CA GLY A 98 -15.69 -4.29 8.75
C GLY A 98 -16.09 -5.76 8.87
N ALA A 99 -15.97 -6.53 7.80
CA ALA A 99 -16.27 -7.97 7.82
C ALA A 99 -15.32 -8.75 8.75
N ALA A 100 -14.02 -8.46 8.69
CA ALA A 100 -13.00 -9.15 9.47
C ALA A 100 -13.07 -8.81 10.98
N LEU A 101 -13.01 -7.52 11.32
CA LEU A 101 -12.99 -7.06 12.72
C LEU A 101 -14.36 -7.13 13.38
N GLY A 102 -15.44 -7.01 12.59
CA GLY A 102 -16.80 -7.11 13.09
C GLY A 102 -17.18 -8.50 13.55
N ALA A 103 -16.60 -9.55 12.96
CA ALA A 103 -16.82 -10.94 13.38
C ALA A 103 -16.12 -11.26 14.72
N ASN A 104 -14.97 -10.62 14.98
CA ASN A 104 -14.24 -10.78 16.23
C ASN A 104 -13.54 -9.47 16.61
N PRO A 105 -14.24 -8.49 17.19
CA PRO A 105 -13.66 -7.17 17.49
C PRO A 105 -12.57 -7.21 18.57
N ASP A 106 -12.49 -8.28 19.35
CA ASP A 106 -11.50 -8.46 20.41
C ASP A 106 -10.20 -9.14 19.90
N ILE A 107 -10.12 -9.44 18.60
CA ILE A 107 -8.89 -9.99 17.98
C ILE A 107 -7.75 -8.97 17.97
N VAL A 108 -8.06 -7.69 18.12
CA VAL A 108 -7.11 -6.60 18.26
C VAL A 108 -7.22 -5.97 19.65
N PRO A 109 -6.11 -5.48 20.25
CA PRO A 109 -6.13 -4.86 21.56
C PRO A 109 -6.79 -3.47 21.53
N GLU A 110 -7.18 -2.93 22.70
CA GLU A 110 -7.85 -1.63 22.79
C GLU A 110 -6.99 -0.49 22.22
N GLU A 111 -5.67 -0.54 22.41
CA GLU A 111 -4.72 0.45 21.88
C GLU A 111 -4.78 0.55 20.34
N PHE A 112 -5.16 -0.53 19.67
CA PHE A 112 -5.41 -0.50 18.22
C PHE A 112 -6.61 0.38 17.88
N TRP A 113 -7.72 0.25 18.62
CA TRP A 113 -8.92 1.07 18.41
C TRP A 113 -8.64 2.54 18.73
N GLU A 114 -7.90 2.82 19.79
CA GLU A 114 -7.47 4.18 20.15
C GLU A 114 -6.62 4.81 19.04
N ASP A 115 -5.62 4.08 18.52
CA ASP A 115 -4.76 4.55 17.42
C ASP A 115 -5.58 4.81 16.15
N ARG A 116 -6.48 3.90 15.78
CA ARG A 116 -7.33 4.05 14.60
C ARG A 116 -8.38 5.14 14.77
N GLY A 117 -8.89 5.33 15.97
CA GLY A 117 -9.78 6.43 16.32
C GLY A 117 -9.10 7.79 16.15
N ARG A 118 -7.88 7.93 16.68
CA ARG A 118 -7.08 9.16 16.59
C ARG A 118 -6.69 9.48 15.14
N ARG A 119 -6.27 8.47 14.36
CA ARG A 119 -5.73 8.67 13.01
C ARG A 119 -6.80 8.73 11.92
N PHE A 120 -7.84 7.92 12.03
CA PHE A 120 -8.82 7.71 10.94
C PHE A 120 -10.25 7.96 11.37
N GLY A 121 -10.49 8.39 12.59
CA GLY A 121 -11.86 8.53 13.14
C GLY A 121 -12.57 7.18 13.35
N MET A 122 -11.86 6.05 13.26
CA MET A 122 -12.42 4.70 13.39
C MET A 122 -12.50 4.32 14.87
N LYS A 123 -13.54 4.82 15.55
CA LYS A 123 -13.82 4.49 16.95
C LYS A 123 -14.65 3.22 17.03
N ARG A 124 -14.35 2.36 18.02
CA ARG A 124 -15.05 1.09 18.24
C ARG A 124 -16.57 1.27 18.35
N GLU A 125 -17.02 2.31 19.06
CA GLU A 125 -18.44 2.60 19.30
C GLU A 125 -19.22 2.95 18.04
N THR A 126 -18.57 3.55 17.04
CA THR A 126 -19.19 3.90 15.75
C THR A 126 -18.95 2.85 14.69
N PHE A 127 -17.86 2.10 14.79
CA PHE A 127 -17.49 1.06 13.84
C PHE A 127 -18.38 -0.18 13.96
N LEU A 128 -18.59 -0.69 15.19
CA LEU A 128 -19.36 -1.93 15.39
C LEU A 128 -20.82 -1.82 14.91
N PRO A 129 -21.58 -0.74 15.16
CA PRO A 129 -22.91 -0.59 14.57
C PRO A 129 -22.95 -0.56 13.03
N ALA A 130 -21.85 -0.15 12.38
CA ALA A 130 -21.76 -0.10 10.92
C ALA A 130 -21.39 -1.47 10.27
N VAL A 131 -20.98 -2.45 11.07
CA VAL A 131 -20.53 -3.78 10.58
C VAL A 131 -21.55 -4.47 9.68
N PRO A 132 -22.86 -4.53 9.96
CA PRO A 132 -23.82 -5.19 9.05
C PRO A 132 -23.83 -4.55 7.66
N HIS A 133 -23.73 -3.22 7.57
CA HIS A 133 -23.60 -2.52 6.29
C HIS A 133 -22.28 -2.85 5.58
N MET A 134 -21.17 -2.81 6.30
CA MET A 134 -19.85 -3.13 5.74
C MET A 134 -19.78 -4.57 5.24
N GLN A 135 -20.36 -5.53 5.96
CA GLN A 135 -20.47 -6.92 5.51
C GLN A 135 -21.29 -7.07 4.23
N ALA A 136 -22.44 -6.38 4.13
CA ALA A 136 -23.25 -6.39 2.91
C ALA A 136 -22.48 -5.83 1.72
N GLN A 137 -21.74 -4.73 1.91
CA GLN A 137 -20.89 -4.14 0.87
C GLN A 137 -19.71 -5.07 0.50
N PHE A 138 -19.10 -5.73 1.49
CA PHE A 138 -18.05 -6.71 1.24
C PHE A 138 -18.55 -7.87 0.37
N HIS A 139 -19.72 -8.44 0.69
CA HIS A 139 -20.32 -9.53 -0.09
C HIS A 139 -20.70 -9.09 -1.51
N GLY A 140 -21.22 -7.86 -1.67
CA GLY A 140 -21.48 -7.28 -2.99
C GLY A 140 -20.23 -7.18 -3.86
N ALA A 141 -19.11 -6.73 -3.28
CA ALA A 141 -17.83 -6.67 -3.97
C ALA A 141 -17.24 -8.06 -4.27
N ALA A 142 -17.40 -9.02 -3.35
CA ALA A 142 -17.00 -10.41 -3.59
C ALA A 142 -17.83 -11.06 -4.72
N GLN A 143 -19.10 -10.68 -4.88
CA GLN A 143 -19.91 -11.13 -6.02
C GLN A 143 -19.35 -10.57 -7.35
N LEU A 144 -18.91 -9.31 -7.41
CA LEU A 144 -18.25 -8.77 -8.60
C LEU A 144 -16.98 -9.55 -8.96
N LEU A 145 -16.18 -9.95 -7.96
CA LEU A 145 -15.01 -10.80 -8.18
C LEU A 145 -15.40 -12.16 -8.76
N LYS A 146 -16.42 -12.78 -8.18
CA LYS A 146 -16.96 -14.06 -8.68
C LYS A 146 -17.44 -13.96 -10.13
N ASP A 147 -18.20 -12.91 -10.46
CA ASP A 147 -18.71 -12.68 -11.81
C ASP A 147 -17.57 -12.44 -12.81
N ALA A 148 -16.52 -11.74 -12.40
CA ALA A 148 -15.35 -11.46 -13.22
C ALA A 148 -14.52 -12.73 -13.53
N LEU A 149 -14.57 -13.75 -12.68
CA LEU A 149 -13.90 -15.05 -12.88
C LEU A 149 -14.80 -16.11 -13.52
N ALA A 150 -16.08 -15.80 -13.77
CA ALA A 150 -17.06 -16.78 -14.28
C ALA A 150 -16.80 -17.20 -15.73
N ASP A 151 -15.99 -16.48 -16.49
CA ASP A 151 -15.57 -16.82 -17.84
C ASP A 151 -14.42 -17.86 -17.88
N GLY A 152 -13.92 -18.29 -16.71
CA GLY A 152 -12.88 -19.29 -16.57
C GLY A 152 -11.44 -18.76 -16.69
N ARG A 153 -11.26 -17.43 -16.77
CA ARG A 153 -9.91 -16.86 -16.76
C ARG A 153 -9.16 -17.19 -15.47
N PRO A 154 -7.85 -17.46 -15.53
CA PRO A 154 -7.08 -17.82 -14.33
C PRO A 154 -6.86 -16.62 -13.38
N TYR A 155 -6.82 -15.38 -13.89
CA TYR A 155 -6.61 -14.16 -13.14
C TYR A 155 -7.50 -13.02 -13.65
N ILE A 156 -7.78 -12.05 -12.82
CA ILE A 156 -8.51 -10.84 -13.21
C ILE A 156 -7.79 -10.09 -14.34
N ALA A 157 -6.46 -10.07 -14.31
CA ALA A 157 -5.64 -9.45 -15.34
C ALA A 157 -5.59 -10.23 -16.67
N GLY A 158 -6.07 -11.48 -16.71
CA GLY A 158 -6.06 -12.37 -17.87
C GLY A 158 -5.30 -13.66 -17.62
N ASP A 159 -4.34 -13.99 -18.48
CA ASP A 159 -3.55 -15.24 -18.39
C ASP A 159 -2.41 -15.19 -17.37
N ALA A 160 -2.01 -13.99 -16.96
CA ALA A 160 -0.99 -13.75 -15.93
C ALA A 160 -1.56 -12.88 -14.80
N PRO A 161 -1.10 -13.08 -13.54
CA PRO A 161 -1.51 -12.25 -12.43
C PRO A 161 -0.92 -10.85 -12.54
N GLY A 162 -1.59 -9.85 -11.95
CA GLY A 162 -1.11 -8.49 -11.90
C GLY A 162 -1.51 -7.77 -10.62
N HIS A 163 -1.22 -6.48 -10.54
CA HIS A 163 -1.52 -5.64 -9.37
C HIS A 163 -3.00 -5.69 -8.97
N ALA A 164 -3.92 -5.77 -9.95
CA ALA A 164 -5.35 -5.93 -9.69
C ALA A 164 -5.63 -7.18 -8.85
N ASP A 165 -5.05 -8.33 -9.26
CA ASP A 165 -5.23 -9.60 -8.56
C ASP A 165 -4.69 -9.53 -7.13
N PHE A 166 -3.51 -8.95 -6.93
CA PHE A 166 -2.88 -8.85 -5.61
C PHE A 166 -3.67 -7.94 -4.66
N ALA A 167 -4.21 -6.84 -5.16
CA ALA A 167 -5.03 -5.92 -4.38
C ALA A 167 -6.39 -6.53 -4.00
N LEU A 168 -7.01 -7.29 -4.91
CA LEU A 168 -8.26 -8.00 -4.64
C LEU A 168 -8.04 -9.14 -3.64
N LEU A 169 -6.97 -9.92 -3.80
CA LEU A 169 -6.62 -11.04 -2.93
C LEU A 169 -6.48 -10.63 -1.46
N VAL A 170 -5.89 -9.46 -1.21
CA VAL A 170 -5.69 -8.95 0.15
C VAL A 170 -7.02 -8.77 0.89
N ASN A 171 -8.09 -8.39 0.19
CA ASN A 171 -9.43 -8.26 0.77
C ASN A 171 -10.02 -9.63 1.16
N ILE A 172 -9.87 -10.64 0.31
CA ILE A 172 -10.31 -12.01 0.62
C ILE A 172 -9.47 -12.60 1.77
N ARG A 173 -8.16 -12.38 1.78
CA ARG A 173 -7.29 -12.83 2.88
C ARG A 173 -7.58 -12.13 4.20
N PHE A 174 -8.02 -10.88 4.16
CA PHE A 174 -8.33 -10.15 5.39
C PHE A 174 -9.49 -10.79 6.15
N VAL A 175 -10.55 -11.20 5.46
CA VAL A 175 -11.70 -11.81 6.10
C VAL A 175 -11.44 -13.25 6.57
N GLN A 176 -10.36 -13.90 6.13
CA GLN A 176 -9.95 -15.20 6.65
C GLN A 176 -9.59 -15.13 8.16
N PHE A 177 -9.14 -13.99 8.67
CA PHE A 177 -8.95 -13.78 10.11
C PHE A 177 -10.27 -13.89 10.91
N ALA A 178 -11.41 -13.71 10.24
CA ALA A 178 -12.74 -13.92 10.79
C ALA A 178 -13.30 -15.33 10.54
N GLY A 179 -12.49 -16.26 10.01
CA GLY A 179 -12.91 -17.60 9.65
C GLY A 179 -13.72 -17.68 8.35
N ILE A 180 -13.80 -16.60 7.56
CA ILE A 180 -14.47 -16.56 6.27
C ILE A 180 -13.50 -17.12 5.22
N LEU A 181 -13.78 -18.33 4.71
CA LEU A 181 -12.90 -19.02 3.77
C LEU A 181 -13.27 -18.69 2.31
N PRO A 182 -12.29 -18.73 1.37
CA PRO A 182 -12.53 -18.36 -0.04
C PRO A 182 -13.59 -19.19 -0.75
N ASN A 183 -13.75 -20.47 -0.39
CA ASN A 183 -14.71 -21.39 -0.99
C ASN A 183 -16.18 -20.98 -0.81
N ILE A 184 -16.51 -20.14 0.19
CA ILE A 184 -17.88 -19.62 0.34
C ILE A 184 -18.27 -18.69 -0.83
N PHE A 185 -17.29 -18.17 -1.58
CA PHE A 185 -17.51 -17.33 -2.76
C PHE A 185 -17.57 -18.15 -4.05
N GLY A 186 -17.41 -19.49 -3.98
CA GLY A 186 -17.43 -20.43 -5.08
C GLY A 186 -16.05 -20.89 -5.54
N ASP A 187 -16.01 -21.98 -6.31
CA ASP A 187 -14.77 -22.68 -6.68
C ASP A 187 -13.83 -21.80 -7.50
N ALA A 188 -14.36 -20.98 -8.43
CA ALA A 188 -13.53 -20.10 -9.24
C ALA A 188 -12.72 -19.09 -8.40
N VAL A 189 -13.32 -18.56 -7.32
CA VAL A 189 -12.63 -17.63 -6.38
C VAL A 189 -11.64 -18.41 -5.51
N ALA A 190 -12.00 -19.61 -5.07
CA ALA A 190 -11.10 -20.46 -4.29
C ALA A 190 -9.85 -20.86 -5.10
N ASP A 191 -10.02 -21.30 -6.33
CA ASP A 191 -8.92 -21.68 -7.23
C ASP A 191 -8.03 -20.48 -7.59
N TRP A 192 -8.62 -19.30 -7.82
CA TRP A 192 -7.89 -18.06 -8.05
C TRP A 192 -7.08 -17.66 -6.81
N HIS A 193 -7.68 -17.73 -5.61
CA HIS A 193 -7.01 -17.46 -4.34
C HIS A 193 -5.81 -18.37 -4.12
N ASP A 194 -5.96 -19.68 -4.40
CA ASP A 194 -4.90 -20.68 -4.19
C ASP A 194 -3.76 -20.51 -5.20
N ARG A 195 -4.06 -20.22 -6.47
CA ARG A 195 -3.04 -19.89 -7.48
C ARG A 195 -2.21 -18.68 -7.06
N LEU A 196 -2.85 -17.61 -6.60
CA LEU A 196 -2.13 -16.41 -6.10
C LEU A 196 -1.39 -16.72 -4.78
N GLY A 197 -1.95 -17.60 -3.96
CA GLY A 197 -1.30 -18.06 -2.73
C GLY A 197 0.04 -18.76 -2.97
N ALA A 198 0.14 -19.49 -4.06
CA ALA A 198 1.34 -20.23 -4.46
C ALA A 198 2.52 -19.33 -4.88
N ILE A 199 2.27 -18.03 -5.19
CA ILE A 199 3.33 -17.05 -5.51
C ILE A 199 4.22 -16.83 -4.28
N GLY A 200 3.67 -16.85 -3.07
CA GLY A 200 4.42 -16.68 -1.84
C GLY A 200 4.89 -15.24 -1.58
N GLU A 201 6.04 -15.11 -0.91
CA GLU A 201 6.67 -13.83 -0.56
C GLU A 201 8.02 -13.60 -1.27
N GLY A 202 8.44 -14.52 -2.13
CA GLY A 202 9.72 -14.46 -2.85
C GLY A 202 10.95 -14.63 -1.94
N ASP A 203 12.10 -14.17 -2.42
CA ASP A 203 13.37 -14.21 -1.68
C ASP A 203 13.42 -13.07 -0.66
N ARG A 204 13.01 -13.39 0.57
CA ARG A 204 12.87 -12.46 1.69
C ARG A 204 13.96 -12.70 2.75
N GLU A 205 14.74 -11.67 3.04
CA GLU A 205 15.67 -11.61 4.17
C GLU A 205 15.14 -10.68 5.27
N ALA A 206 15.29 -11.04 6.55
CA ALA A 206 14.98 -10.15 7.66
C ALA A 206 16.09 -9.09 7.83
N TRP A 207 15.68 -7.83 8.04
CA TRP A 207 16.60 -6.73 8.27
C TRP A 207 16.16 -5.89 9.47
N THR A 208 17.10 -5.13 10.07
CA THR A 208 16.79 -4.21 11.17
C THR A 208 16.48 -2.81 10.66
N ALA A 209 15.76 -2.02 11.46
CA ALA A 209 15.50 -0.62 11.15
C ALA A 209 16.80 0.21 11.08
N ASP A 210 17.74 -0.05 12.01
CA ASP A 210 19.06 0.60 11.99
C ASP A 210 19.83 0.30 10.70
N ALA A 211 19.85 -0.96 10.26
CA ALA A 211 20.51 -1.31 9.01
C ALA A 211 19.88 -0.61 7.78
N ALA A 212 18.55 -0.44 7.75
CA ALA A 212 17.88 0.30 6.68
C ALA A 212 18.24 1.80 6.72
N ILE A 213 18.29 2.41 7.91
CA ILE A 213 18.68 3.81 8.11
C ILE A 213 20.15 4.03 7.72
N ASP A 214 21.05 3.14 8.15
CA ASP A 214 22.47 3.20 7.79
C ASP A 214 22.68 3.02 6.28
N HIS A 215 21.89 2.17 5.63
CA HIS A 215 21.93 2.01 4.19
C HIS A 215 21.51 3.29 3.45
N ALA A 216 20.44 3.96 3.90
CA ALA A 216 20.07 5.27 3.35
C ALA A 216 21.20 6.29 3.48
N ARG A 217 21.82 6.36 4.67
CA ARG A 217 22.95 7.26 4.94
C ARG A 217 24.18 7.00 4.07
N ALA A 218 24.41 5.74 3.71
CA ALA A 218 25.56 5.31 2.91
C ALA A 218 25.35 5.48 1.40
N THR A 219 24.14 5.86 0.97
CA THR A 219 23.78 6.02 -0.45
C THR A 219 23.33 7.45 -0.73
N ALA A 220 23.31 7.85 -1.99
CA ALA A 220 22.72 9.11 -2.41
C ALA A 220 21.36 8.85 -3.08
N PRO A 221 20.38 9.75 -2.90
CA PRO A 221 19.13 9.64 -3.65
C PRO A 221 19.35 9.80 -5.15
N VAL A 222 18.46 9.19 -5.95
CA VAL A 222 18.50 9.32 -7.40
C VAL A 222 18.16 10.75 -7.80
N GLY A 223 19.01 11.36 -8.59
CA GLY A 223 18.80 12.70 -9.13
C GLY A 223 17.94 12.72 -10.39
N GLY A 224 17.84 13.92 -11.00
CA GLY A 224 17.15 14.10 -12.29
C GLY A 224 15.65 14.35 -12.18
N HIS A 225 15.14 14.58 -10.96
CA HIS A 225 13.75 15.01 -10.76
C HIS A 225 13.55 16.46 -11.26
N SER A 226 12.33 16.76 -11.68
CA SER A 226 11.93 18.11 -12.11
C SER A 226 10.51 18.41 -11.67
N VAL A 227 10.22 19.68 -11.48
CA VAL A 227 8.86 20.16 -11.25
C VAL A 227 8.29 20.63 -12.58
N ALA A 228 7.22 19.98 -13.03
CA ALA A 228 6.58 20.28 -14.29
C ALA A 228 5.87 21.64 -14.24
N ASP A 229 5.92 22.38 -15.34
CA ASP A 229 5.27 23.68 -15.47
C ASP A 229 3.75 23.60 -15.24
N GLY A 230 3.18 24.70 -14.72
CA GLY A 230 1.72 24.83 -14.54
C GLY A 230 1.13 24.03 -13.39
N LYS A 231 1.95 23.44 -12.52
CA LYS A 231 1.48 22.68 -11.34
C LYS A 231 1.22 23.55 -10.10
N GLY A 232 1.49 24.85 -10.17
CA GLY A 232 1.26 25.79 -9.05
C GLY A 232 2.31 25.75 -7.95
N PHE A 233 3.43 25.06 -8.18
CA PHE A 233 4.58 24.94 -7.29
C PHE A 233 5.88 25.08 -8.06
N GLU A 234 6.96 25.45 -7.37
CA GLU A 234 8.29 25.63 -7.94
C GLU A 234 9.30 24.68 -7.30
N ALA A 235 10.31 24.28 -8.07
CA ALA A 235 11.42 23.50 -7.56
C ALA A 235 12.15 24.29 -6.45
N GLY A 236 12.55 23.61 -5.38
CA GLY A 236 13.19 24.22 -4.22
C GLY A 236 12.20 24.82 -3.20
N GLN A 237 10.90 24.88 -3.50
CA GLN A 237 9.89 25.34 -2.56
C GLN A 237 9.74 24.38 -1.39
N THR A 238 9.63 24.91 -0.16
CA THR A 238 9.27 24.10 1.02
C THR A 238 7.77 23.84 1.01
N VAL A 239 7.41 22.56 0.99
CA VAL A 239 6.03 22.10 0.89
C VAL A 239 5.73 21.01 1.91
N SER A 240 4.45 20.75 2.14
CA SER A 240 3.96 19.63 2.94
C SER A 240 3.07 18.72 2.13
N VAL A 241 3.26 17.42 2.28
CA VAL A 241 2.42 16.34 1.72
C VAL A 241 1.68 15.66 2.84
N LYS A 242 0.38 15.47 2.68
CA LYS A 242 -0.43 14.64 3.57
C LYS A 242 -1.43 13.81 2.74
N THR A 243 -1.87 12.67 3.25
CA THR A 243 -2.88 11.85 2.56
C THR A 243 -4.28 12.50 2.62
N GLU A 244 -5.09 12.29 1.58
CA GLU A 244 -6.52 12.64 1.55
C GLU A 244 -7.35 11.76 2.50
N SER A 245 -6.97 11.72 3.75
CA SER A 245 -7.64 10.93 4.78
C SER A 245 -7.62 11.70 6.10
N PRO A 246 -8.42 11.29 7.08
CA PRO A 246 -8.39 11.92 8.41
C PRO A 246 -7.04 11.86 9.14
N ASP A 247 -6.10 11.01 8.68
CA ASP A 247 -4.76 10.88 9.29
C ASP A 247 -4.06 12.25 9.33
N PRO A 248 -3.70 12.77 10.52
CA PRO A 248 -3.08 14.08 10.65
C PRO A 248 -1.61 14.11 10.22
N ALA A 249 -1.00 12.95 9.97
CA ALA A 249 0.41 12.85 9.59
C ALA A 249 0.68 13.62 8.30
N LYS A 250 1.74 14.44 8.32
CA LYS A 250 2.23 15.18 7.16
C LYS A 250 3.75 15.09 7.07
N VAL A 251 4.26 15.14 5.87
CA VAL A 251 5.70 15.16 5.57
C VAL A 251 6.04 16.51 4.96
N THR A 252 7.00 17.19 5.54
CA THR A 252 7.50 18.49 5.05
C THR A 252 8.91 18.32 4.49
N GLY A 253 9.18 18.94 3.36
CA GLY A 253 10.49 18.88 2.70
C GLY A 253 10.60 19.87 1.55
N THR A 254 11.74 19.86 0.88
CA THR A 254 12.00 20.65 -0.32
C THR A 254 11.48 19.93 -1.54
N LEU A 255 10.63 20.57 -2.33
CA LEU A 255 10.08 20.00 -3.56
C LEU A 255 11.17 19.87 -4.62
N VAL A 256 11.49 18.65 -5.03
CA VAL A 256 12.48 18.36 -6.07
C VAL A 256 11.85 17.72 -7.30
N GLY A 257 10.66 17.11 -7.17
CA GLY A 257 9.94 16.51 -8.29
C GLY A 257 8.43 16.66 -8.14
N LEU A 258 7.76 17.02 -9.24
CA LEU A 258 6.30 17.10 -9.31
C LEU A 258 5.82 16.96 -10.75
N ASP A 259 4.98 15.96 -10.99
CA ASP A 259 4.25 15.77 -12.23
C ASP A 259 2.81 15.26 -11.97
N ASP A 260 2.12 14.73 -12.99
CA ASP A 260 0.77 14.18 -12.85
C ASP A 260 0.71 12.84 -12.14
N ARG A 261 1.85 12.23 -11.82
CA ARG A 261 1.95 10.90 -11.22
C ARG A 261 2.63 10.89 -9.87
N THR A 262 3.61 11.81 -9.67
CA THR A 262 4.53 11.75 -8.53
C THR A 262 4.72 13.10 -7.85
N ILE A 263 5.03 13.06 -6.55
CA ILE A 263 5.56 14.16 -5.75
C ILE A 263 6.84 13.64 -5.12
N VAL A 264 7.96 14.37 -5.22
CA VAL A 264 9.24 14.00 -4.61
C VAL A 264 9.74 15.13 -3.73
N LEU A 265 9.98 14.82 -2.47
CA LEU A 265 10.52 15.75 -1.48
C LEU A 265 11.94 15.35 -1.07
N ALA A 266 12.90 16.26 -1.18
CA ALA A 266 14.19 16.11 -0.53
C ALA A 266 14.08 16.46 0.96
N ARG A 267 14.68 15.62 1.81
CA ARG A 267 14.75 15.80 3.26
C ARG A 267 16.10 15.38 3.78
N GLU A 268 16.53 16.00 4.85
CA GLU A 268 17.73 15.63 5.56
C GLU A 268 17.41 15.28 7.02
N HIS A 269 18.05 14.26 7.55
CA HIS A 269 17.94 13.85 8.94
C HIS A 269 19.29 13.32 9.43
N GLU A 270 19.65 13.64 10.67
CA GLU A 270 20.96 13.32 11.26
C GLU A 270 21.33 11.81 11.20
N ARG A 271 20.34 10.91 11.31
CA ARG A 271 20.56 9.46 11.27
C ARG A 271 20.67 8.91 9.85
N CYS A 272 19.86 9.36 8.91
CA CYS A 272 19.83 8.79 7.56
C CYS A 272 20.48 9.65 6.46
N GLY A 273 20.90 10.88 6.77
CA GLY A 273 21.39 11.84 5.77
C GLY A 273 20.26 12.36 4.88
N GLU A 274 20.61 12.74 3.65
CA GLU A 274 19.63 13.16 2.65
C GLU A 274 18.89 11.97 2.07
N VAL A 275 17.56 12.07 2.05
CA VAL A 275 16.65 11.10 1.42
C VAL A 275 15.65 11.81 0.52
N HIS A 276 15.26 11.15 -0.58
CA HIS A 276 14.13 11.58 -1.39
C HIS A 276 12.90 10.75 -1.03
N VAL A 277 11.83 11.43 -0.61
CA VAL A 277 10.58 10.78 -0.24
C VAL A 277 9.57 10.95 -1.37
N HIS A 278 9.15 9.83 -1.94
CA HIS A 278 8.29 9.74 -3.11
C HIS A 278 6.86 9.42 -2.70
N PHE A 279 5.91 10.16 -3.25
CA PHE A 279 4.48 9.95 -3.07
C PHE A 279 3.77 9.85 -4.42
N PRO A 280 2.66 9.08 -4.53
CA PRO A 280 1.80 9.19 -5.70
C PRO A 280 1.13 10.57 -5.73
N ARG A 281 0.78 11.07 -6.91
CA ARG A 281 0.01 12.32 -7.01
C ARG A 281 -1.44 12.14 -6.54
N LEU A 282 -2.03 10.99 -6.84
CA LEU A 282 -3.40 10.66 -6.43
C LEU A 282 -3.45 10.32 -4.93
N GLY A 283 -4.48 10.83 -4.24
CA GLY A 283 -4.70 10.60 -2.82
C GLY A 283 -3.78 11.39 -1.89
N GLN A 284 -3.00 12.35 -2.43
CA GLN A 284 -2.11 13.22 -1.65
C GLN A 284 -2.49 14.69 -1.84
N ILE A 285 -2.53 15.40 -0.72
CA ILE A 285 -2.70 16.85 -0.66
C ILE A 285 -1.31 17.47 -0.53
N LEU A 286 -0.93 18.28 -1.52
CA LEU A 286 0.30 19.07 -1.52
C LEU A 286 -0.05 20.52 -1.21
N THR A 287 0.61 21.11 -0.24
CA THR A 287 0.44 22.51 0.17
C THR A 287 1.78 23.19 0.42
N PRO A 288 1.89 24.52 0.27
CA PRO A 288 3.00 25.26 0.86
C PRO A 288 3.10 24.94 2.36
N ALA A 289 4.32 24.90 2.92
CA ALA A 289 4.57 24.58 4.32
C ALA A 289 4.30 25.74 5.25
#